data_2006d7e5a637adc328f32266f18ecbc6
#
_entry.id   2006d7e5a637adc328f32266f18ecbc6
#
_cell.length_a   1.000
_cell.length_b   1.000
_cell.length_c   1.000
_cell.angle_alpha   90.00
_cell.angle_beta   90.00
_cell.angle_gamma   90.00
#
_symmetry.space_group_name_H-M   'P 1'
#
loop_
_entity.id
_entity.type
_entity.pdbx_description
1 polymer ?
#
loop_
_entity_poly.entity_id
_entity_poly.type
_entity_poly.pdbx_seq_one_letter_code
_entity_poly.pdbx_strand_id
1 'polypeptide(L)'
;MTSLVSRESFSLENYHKVAWLGESVEISDSAIAKIDGARSGFLSLLESDDDIVIYGVTSGYGQNAYQRFDKEQRQAHAGKVSFATSAAFGDPAPERLVRGIVFARLVNFIEGHAAVSSDLVGRVAAMLDEDRLPPVPTRGIGCAGEIQPLGHLFNHLSQERVMGVKENLALVNGSPCASALAADVALSARRRLDLAYRFFALSIEALRAPLEACDPSLDLLWTAPEELRALQQLRDLTLGGDPDRRSFQAPVSWRIVPRVLAQAEHTVGRLESVAESSLSSITDNPVYIPPDADNPLGRVFSTGGYHNGLAYPAIDGATASWADLATLGDRQITKLLDSKVSHLPDQLLAKEDGYIGVAGMAAVAYQEEARRAAQVTLLPGSEGGGFGQNDIGAPTFWSFNQYGTAGRALDAVLAYLGVTASQALHVTDRSAPPALIEFLEAIRSMVPPVTDSRALGPEVEILAEQISKAVVSASSTADLEVL
;
A
#
# COMPACT_ATOMS: atom_id res chain seq x y z
N MET A 1 22.85 3.58 -0.59
CA MET A 1 22.67 3.94 -2.03
C MET A 1 22.35 2.67 -2.79
N THR A 2 21.20 2.64 -3.45
CA THR A 2 20.67 1.47 -4.16
C THR A 2 21.10 1.49 -5.63
N SER A 3 21.80 0.43 -6.08
CA SER A 3 22.29 0.33 -7.48
C SER A 3 21.20 -0.24 -8.39
N LEU A 4 20.90 0.47 -9.49
CA LEU A 4 19.94 0.09 -10.51
C LEU A 4 20.67 -0.48 -11.74
N VAL A 5 20.61 -1.80 -11.91
CA VAL A 5 21.31 -2.54 -12.97
C VAL A 5 20.33 -3.06 -14.03
N SER A 6 19.21 -3.59 -13.60
CA SER A 6 18.20 -4.24 -14.42
C SER A 6 16.85 -4.21 -13.70
N ARG A 7 15.80 -4.81 -14.30
CA ARG A 7 14.47 -4.92 -13.66
C ARG A 7 14.48 -5.64 -12.31
N GLU A 8 15.43 -6.53 -12.09
CA GLU A 8 15.60 -7.25 -10.82
C GLU A 8 16.00 -6.33 -9.67
N SER A 9 16.51 -5.13 -9.96
CA SER A 9 16.78 -4.10 -8.94
C SER A 9 15.49 -3.48 -8.36
N PHE A 10 14.34 -3.72 -8.99
CA PHE A 10 13.05 -3.13 -8.59
C PHE A 10 12.23 -4.11 -7.75
N SER A 11 12.74 -4.45 -6.57
CA SER A 11 12.11 -5.29 -5.58
C SER A 11 11.38 -4.48 -4.51
N LEU A 12 10.51 -5.12 -3.73
CA LEU A 12 9.84 -4.52 -2.58
C LEU A 12 10.86 -4.07 -1.49
N GLU A 13 11.97 -4.82 -1.34
CA GLU A 13 13.08 -4.46 -0.45
C GLU A 13 13.74 -3.14 -0.89
N ASN A 14 14.10 -3.01 -2.15
CA ASN A 14 14.71 -1.79 -2.66
C ASN A 14 13.71 -0.62 -2.72
N TYR A 15 12.44 -0.90 -2.97
CA TYR A 15 11.36 0.09 -2.82
C TYR A 15 11.33 0.64 -1.39
N HIS A 16 11.39 -0.22 -0.37
CA HIS A 16 11.45 0.22 1.02
C HIS A 16 12.67 1.12 1.29
N LYS A 17 13.87 0.72 0.83
CA LYS A 17 15.10 1.52 1.00
C LYS A 17 14.98 2.91 0.37
N VAL A 18 14.51 2.97 -0.88
CA VAL A 18 14.46 4.23 -1.64
C VAL A 18 13.27 5.10 -1.23
N ALA A 19 12.08 4.51 -1.14
CA ALA A 19 10.85 5.26 -0.90
C ALA A 19 10.63 5.59 0.59
N TRP A 20 10.89 4.64 1.49
CA TRP A 20 10.60 4.81 2.91
C TRP A 20 11.81 5.30 3.72
N LEU A 21 13.02 4.80 3.42
CA LEU A 21 14.25 5.20 4.12
C LEU A 21 14.97 6.37 3.47
N GLY A 22 14.51 6.86 2.31
CA GLY A 22 15.09 8.00 1.62
C GLY A 22 16.45 7.72 0.95
N GLU A 23 16.77 6.44 0.68
CA GLU A 23 18.03 6.09 0.02
C GLU A 23 18.09 6.66 -1.40
N SER A 24 19.25 7.20 -1.79
CA SER A 24 19.52 7.60 -3.16
C SER A 24 19.76 6.39 -4.07
N VAL A 25 19.65 6.60 -5.38
CA VAL A 25 19.87 5.55 -6.39
C VAL A 25 21.07 5.88 -7.26
N GLU A 26 21.72 4.85 -7.77
CA GLU A 26 22.79 4.95 -8.76
C GLU A 26 22.47 4.05 -9.95
N ILE A 27 22.54 4.61 -11.16
CA ILE A 27 22.35 3.86 -12.40
C ILE A 27 23.70 3.29 -12.85
N SER A 28 23.78 1.98 -13.02
CA SER A 28 25.02 1.33 -13.45
C SER A 28 25.43 1.70 -14.87
N ASP A 29 26.73 1.68 -15.16
CA ASP A 29 27.24 1.91 -16.52
C ASP A 29 26.64 0.95 -17.56
N SER A 30 26.38 -0.30 -17.17
CA SER A 30 25.74 -1.28 -18.04
C SER A 30 24.28 -0.91 -18.37
N ALA A 31 23.54 -0.34 -17.42
CA ALA A 31 22.19 0.16 -17.66
C ALA A 31 22.22 1.40 -18.56
N ILE A 32 23.15 2.33 -18.34
CA ILE A 32 23.36 3.50 -19.19
C ILE A 32 23.63 3.07 -20.63
N ALA A 33 24.56 2.14 -20.85
CA ALA A 33 24.87 1.62 -22.17
C ALA A 33 23.66 0.97 -22.87
N LYS A 34 22.84 0.25 -22.12
CA LYS A 34 21.56 -0.36 -22.60
C LYS A 34 20.56 0.71 -23.00
N ILE A 35 20.37 1.76 -22.19
CA ILE A 35 19.48 2.89 -22.46
C ILE A 35 19.92 3.60 -23.75
N ASP A 36 21.19 3.95 -23.88
CA ASP A 36 21.72 4.67 -25.04
C ASP A 36 21.66 3.82 -26.32
N GLY A 37 21.93 2.52 -26.23
CA GLY A 37 21.76 1.57 -27.32
C GLY A 37 20.31 1.48 -27.79
N ALA A 38 19.35 1.37 -26.88
CA ALA A 38 17.93 1.34 -27.18
C ALA A 38 17.44 2.66 -27.80
N ARG A 39 17.93 3.81 -27.25
CA ARG A 39 17.63 5.14 -27.80
C ARG A 39 18.14 5.30 -29.22
N SER A 40 19.38 4.91 -29.49
CA SER A 40 19.98 4.96 -30.83
C SER A 40 19.23 4.08 -31.81
N GLY A 41 18.89 2.83 -31.44
CA GLY A 41 18.11 1.93 -32.26
C GLY A 41 16.72 2.46 -32.61
N PHE A 42 16.02 3.04 -31.62
CA PHE A 42 14.72 3.67 -31.83
C PHE A 42 14.78 4.85 -32.81
N LEU A 43 15.79 5.73 -32.69
CA LEU A 43 15.97 6.85 -33.62
C LEU A 43 16.29 6.36 -35.04
N SER A 44 17.12 5.33 -35.19
CA SER A 44 17.40 4.70 -36.49
C SER A 44 16.14 4.08 -37.11
N LEU A 45 15.26 3.47 -36.30
CA LEU A 45 13.98 2.97 -36.79
C LEU A 45 13.10 4.10 -37.34
N LEU A 46 13.03 5.23 -36.62
CA LEU A 46 12.26 6.42 -37.06
C LEU A 46 12.79 7.04 -38.37
N GLU A 47 14.09 6.97 -38.57
CA GLU A 47 14.74 7.50 -39.82
C GLU A 47 14.61 6.56 -41.00
N SER A 48 14.38 5.28 -40.76
CA SER A 48 14.34 4.25 -41.81
C SER A 48 13.07 4.22 -42.66
N ASP A 49 11.94 4.74 -42.06
CA ASP A 49 10.62 4.70 -42.70
C ASP A 49 9.82 5.97 -42.29
N ASP A 50 9.63 6.85 -43.27
CA ASP A 50 8.88 8.11 -43.06
C ASP A 50 7.37 7.85 -42.81
N ASP A 51 6.83 6.72 -43.26
CA ASP A 51 5.44 6.31 -43.12
C ASP A 51 5.14 5.53 -41.84
N ILE A 52 6.16 5.21 -41.04
CA ILE A 52 5.99 4.45 -39.80
C ILE A 52 4.98 5.12 -38.84
N VAL A 53 4.04 4.31 -38.33
CA VAL A 53 3.01 4.79 -37.39
C VAL A 53 3.38 4.41 -35.97
N ILE A 54 3.71 5.39 -35.17
CA ILE A 54 3.99 5.21 -33.74
C ILE A 54 3.12 6.19 -32.95
N TYR A 55 2.25 5.63 -32.11
CA TYR A 55 1.35 6.40 -31.23
C TYR A 55 2.11 7.44 -30.41
N GLY A 56 1.65 8.68 -30.47
CA GLY A 56 2.23 9.79 -29.72
C GLY A 56 3.64 10.21 -30.13
N VAL A 57 4.17 9.67 -31.23
CA VAL A 57 5.51 9.96 -31.78
C VAL A 57 5.40 10.45 -33.23
N THR A 58 4.92 9.60 -34.14
CA THR A 58 4.64 9.96 -35.54
C THR A 58 3.16 10.20 -35.77
N SER A 59 2.36 10.08 -34.72
CA SER A 59 0.95 10.49 -34.65
C SER A 59 0.68 11.25 -33.35
N GLY A 60 -0.49 11.88 -33.27
CA GLY A 60 -0.98 12.44 -32.00
C GLY A 60 -1.32 11.37 -30.97
N TYR A 61 -1.71 11.77 -29.78
CA TYR A 61 -2.18 10.90 -28.71
C TYR A 61 -3.62 11.23 -28.29
N GLY A 62 -4.26 10.28 -27.59
CA GLY A 62 -5.67 10.41 -27.21
C GLY A 62 -6.56 10.58 -28.43
N GLN A 63 -7.46 11.54 -28.40
CA GLN A 63 -8.37 11.86 -29.52
C GLN A 63 -7.65 12.21 -30.84
N ASN A 64 -6.39 12.61 -30.78
CA ASN A 64 -5.60 12.99 -31.96
C ASN A 64 -4.73 11.85 -32.50
N ALA A 65 -4.89 10.63 -32.04
CA ALA A 65 -4.08 9.45 -32.46
C ALA A 65 -4.14 9.20 -33.98
N TYR A 66 -5.19 9.64 -34.66
CA TYR A 66 -5.34 9.52 -36.12
C TYR A 66 -4.55 10.56 -36.91
N GLN A 67 -4.08 11.65 -36.29
CA GLN A 67 -3.29 12.70 -36.95
C GLN A 67 -1.87 12.22 -37.18
N ARG A 68 -1.40 12.33 -38.44
CA ARG A 68 -0.02 11.98 -38.84
C ARG A 68 0.86 13.21 -38.77
N PHE A 69 2.10 13.02 -38.35
CA PHE A 69 3.11 14.06 -38.25
C PHE A 69 4.27 13.81 -39.23
N ASP A 70 4.63 14.83 -40.01
CA ASP A 70 5.90 14.88 -40.74
C ASP A 70 7.09 15.10 -39.77
N LYS A 71 8.33 15.13 -40.30
CA LYS A 71 9.55 15.26 -39.49
C LYS A 71 9.59 16.56 -38.64
N GLU A 72 9.16 17.68 -39.22
CA GLU A 72 9.13 18.97 -38.53
C GLU A 72 8.07 18.99 -37.42
N GLN A 73 6.89 18.47 -37.71
CA GLN A 73 5.80 18.32 -36.74
C GLN A 73 6.16 17.36 -35.60
N ARG A 74 6.89 16.26 -35.87
CA ARG A 74 7.38 15.31 -34.84
C ARG A 74 8.25 16.03 -33.81
N GLN A 75 9.21 16.85 -34.27
CA GLN A 75 10.09 17.60 -33.36
C GLN A 75 9.33 18.66 -32.59
N ALA A 76 8.44 19.40 -33.23
CA ALA A 76 7.59 20.40 -32.58
C ALA A 76 6.64 19.74 -31.55
N HIS A 77 6.11 18.55 -31.85
CA HIS A 77 5.26 17.77 -30.96
C HIS A 77 6.03 17.26 -29.74
N ALA A 78 7.26 16.75 -29.92
CA ALA A 78 8.11 16.27 -28.85
C ALA A 78 8.42 17.36 -27.81
N GLY A 79 8.58 18.62 -28.23
CA GLY A 79 8.83 19.77 -27.36
C GLY A 79 7.58 20.29 -26.62
N LYS A 80 6.38 19.81 -26.96
CA LYS A 80 5.14 20.31 -26.31
C LYS A 80 4.90 19.60 -24.98
N VAL A 81 4.83 20.37 -23.90
CA VAL A 81 4.39 19.92 -22.58
C VAL A 81 2.89 20.10 -22.47
N SER A 82 2.19 19.06 -22.05
CA SER A 82 0.76 19.16 -21.77
C SER A 82 0.52 19.38 -20.28
N PHE A 83 0.67 20.63 -19.80
CA PHE A 83 0.31 20.99 -18.42
C PHE A 83 -1.17 20.74 -18.10
N ALA A 84 -2.04 20.66 -19.12
CA ALA A 84 -3.43 20.27 -18.95
C ALA A 84 -3.63 18.87 -18.36
N THR A 85 -2.62 18.01 -18.41
CA THR A 85 -2.66 16.70 -17.75
C THR A 85 -2.64 16.81 -16.23
N SER A 86 -2.11 17.91 -15.66
CA SER A 86 -2.09 18.19 -14.22
C SER A 86 -3.41 18.83 -13.75
N ALA A 87 -4.54 18.19 -14.02
CA ALA A 87 -5.88 18.71 -13.75
C ALA A 87 -6.51 18.22 -12.43
N ALA A 88 -5.93 17.19 -11.81
CA ALA A 88 -6.41 16.64 -10.54
C ALA A 88 -6.07 17.57 -9.37
N PHE A 89 -6.83 17.48 -8.27
CA PHE A 89 -6.57 18.22 -7.04
C PHE A 89 -7.00 17.42 -5.80
N GLY A 90 -6.63 17.88 -4.62
CA GLY A 90 -6.96 17.26 -3.34
C GLY A 90 -5.71 17.06 -2.47
N ASP A 91 -5.84 16.26 -1.43
CA ASP A 91 -4.75 16.00 -0.51
C ASP A 91 -3.56 15.35 -1.25
N PRO A 92 -2.34 15.82 -1.02
CA PRO A 92 -1.17 15.26 -1.66
C PRO A 92 -0.90 13.83 -1.14
N ALA A 93 -0.37 13.00 -2.02
CA ALA A 93 0.20 11.70 -1.63
C ALA A 93 1.33 11.89 -0.61
N PRO A 94 1.52 10.95 0.33
CA PRO A 94 2.68 10.97 1.21
C PRO A 94 3.99 10.99 0.41
N GLU A 95 5.00 11.69 0.91
CA GLU A 95 6.28 11.85 0.19
C GLU A 95 6.92 10.50 -0.15
N ARG A 96 6.90 9.53 0.77
CA ARG A 96 7.39 8.16 0.51
C ARG A 96 6.71 7.52 -0.72
N LEU A 97 5.41 7.77 -0.92
CA LEU A 97 4.70 7.25 -2.09
C LEU A 97 5.14 7.98 -3.37
N VAL A 98 5.33 9.29 -3.33
CA VAL A 98 5.81 10.07 -4.48
C VAL A 98 7.22 9.62 -4.87
N ARG A 99 8.12 9.41 -3.90
CA ARG A 99 9.44 8.80 -4.11
C ARG A 99 9.33 7.41 -4.74
N GLY A 100 8.39 6.61 -4.25
CA GLY A 100 8.07 5.28 -4.80
C GLY A 100 7.62 5.33 -6.25
N ILE A 101 6.84 6.34 -6.66
CA ILE A 101 6.41 6.53 -8.06
C ILE A 101 7.63 6.87 -8.94
N VAL A 102 8.54 7.73 -8.48
CA VAL A 102 9.79 8.03 -9.19
C VAL A 102 10.63 6.76 -9.35
N PHE A 103 10.83 6.00 -8.29
CA PHE A 103 11.53 4.72 -8.32
C PHE A 103 10.89 3.74 -9.31
N ALA A 104 9.58 3.51 -9.23
CA ALA A 104 8.86 2.61 -10.13
C ALA A 104 8.88 3.10 -11.60
N ARG A 105 9.00 4.43 -11.86
CA ARG A 105 9.17 4.96 -13.22
C ARG A 105 10.47 4.50 -13.85
N LEU A 106 11.54 4.41 -13.08
CA LEU A 106 12.89 4.11 -13.58
C LEU A 106 13.01 2.72 -14.23
N VAL A 107 12.20 1.71 -13.85
CA VAL A 107 12.27 0.37 -14.44
C VAL A 107 12.04 0.40 -15.95
N ASN A 108 11.08 1.20 -16.43
CA ASN A 108 10.79 1.34 -17.85
C ASN A 108 11.97 1.93 -18.63
N PHE A 109 12.77 2.76 -17.98
CA PHE A 109 13.91 3.45 -18.56
C PHE A 109 15.15 2.57 -18.55
N ILE A 110 15.48 1.94 -17.42
CA ILE A 110 16.65 1.08 -17.22
C ILE A 110 16.65 -0.07 -18.23
N GLU A 111 15.49 -0.64 -18.53
CA GLU A 111 15.36 -1.71 -19.52
C GLU A 111 15.42 -1.22 -21.00
N GLY A 112 15.45 0.08 -21.24
CA GLY A 112 15.57 0.69 -22.57
C GLY A 112 14.27 0.70 -23.39
N HIS A 113 13.21 0.05 -22.93
CA HIS A 113 11.95 -0.08 -23.67
C HIS A 113 11.18 1.24 -23.86
N ALA A 114 11.44 2.24 -23.02
CA ALA A 114 10.91 3.58 -23.20
C ALA A 114 11.62 4.37 -24.31
N ALA A 115 12.81 3.92 -24.74
CA ALA A 115 13.64 4.55 -25.77
C ALA A 115 13.92 6.05 -25.50
N VAL A 116 14.16 6.41 -24.25
CA VAL A 116 14.54 7.77 -23.79
C VAL A 116 16.06 7.90 -23.71
N SER A 117 16.57 9.13 -23.53
CA SER A 117 18.00 9.37 -23.34
C SER A 117 18.45 9.09 -21.90
N SER A 118 19.71 8.71 -21.72
CA SER A 118 20.32 8.54 -20.42
C SER A 118 20.36 9.86 -19.60
N ASP A 119 20.45 11.03 -20.24
CA ASP A 119 20.31 12.32 -19.59
C ASP A 119 18.94 12.48 -18.90
N LEU A 120 17.83 12.12 -19.56
CA LEU A 120 16.51 12.16 -18.94
C LEU A 120 16.43 11.19 -17.76
N VAL A 121 16.94 9.97 -17.92
CA VAL A 121 16.94 8.96 -16.85
C VAL A 121 17.72 9.44 -15.63
N GLY A 122 18.90 10.05 -15.83
CA GLY A 122 19.70 10.65 -14.78
C GLY A 122 18.94 11.76 -14.03
N ARG A 123 18.19 12.61 -14.73
CA ARG A 123 17.36 13.66 -14.11
C ARG A 123 16.21 13.08 -13.28
N VAL A 124 15.53 12.05 -13.80
CA VAL A 124 14.47 11.37 -13.03
C VAL A 124 15.06 10.70 -11.79
N ALA A 125 16.23 10.07 -11.89
CA ALA A 125 16.90 9.49 -10.74
C ALA A 125 17.32 10.57 -9.72
N ALA A 126 17.84 11.71 -10.17
CA ALA A 126 18.24 12.83 -9.32
C ALA A 126 17.08 13.45 -8.51
N MET A 127 15.84 13.32 -8.97
CA MET A 127 14.66 13.72 -8.19
C MET A 127 14.61 13.02 -6.82
N LEU A 128 15.17 11.82 -6.69
CA LEU A 128 15.22 11.08 -5.42
C LEU A 128 16.21 11.68 -4.41
N ASP A 129 17.08 12.61 -4.84
CA ASP A 129 18.01 13.34 -3.98
C ASP A 129 17.46 14.72 -3.59
N GLU A 130 16.30 15.13 -4.09
CA GLU A 130 15.66 16.39 -3.76
C GLU A 130 15.00 16.34 -2.38
N ASP A 131 15.05 17.45 -1.64
CA ASP A 131 14.39 17.59 -0.33
C ASP A 131 12.87 17.53 -0.44
N ARG A 132 12.32 17.93 -1.59
CA ARG A 132 10.86 17.96 -1.80
C ARG A 132 10.50 17.69 -3.26
N LEU A 133 9.71 16.64 -3.45
CA LEU A 133 9.13 16.30 -4.75
C LEU A 133 7.84 17.09 -5.06
N PRO A 134 7.50 17.28 -6.36
CA PRO A 134 6.22 17.87 -6.75
C PRO A 134 5.05 17.10 -6.14
N PRO A 135 4.02 17.79 -5.60
CA PRO A 135 2.88 17.14 -4.98
C PRO A 135 2.02 16.40 -6.01
N VAL A 136 1.69 15.16 -5.71
CA VAL A 136 0.78 14.34 -6.51
C VAL A 136 -0.55 14.21 -5.75
N PRO A 137 -1.68 14.69 -6.28
CA PRO A 137 -2.98 14.55 -5.62
C PRO A 137 -3.43 13.09 -5.64
N THR A 138 -4.14 12.67 -4.60
CA THR A 138 -4.71 11.30 -4.51
C THR A 138 -6.16 11.22 -4.97
N ARG A 139 -6.77 12.35 -5.32
CA ARG A 139 -8.18 12.46 -5.77
C ARG A 139 -8.27 13.05 -7.17
N GLY A 140 -9.42 12.89 -7.80
CA GLY A 140 -9.67 13.41 -9.14
C GLY A 140 -8.91 12.64 -10.24
N ILE A 141 -8.42 11.45 -9.94
CA ILE A 141 -7.71 10.59 -10.87
C ILE A 141 -8.73 9.66 -11.55
N GLY A 142 -9.12 10.01 -12.77
CA GLY A 142 -10.10 9.26 -13.57
C GLY A 142 -9.65 9.03 -15.01
N CYS A 143 -8.36 9.27 -15.31
CA CYS A 143 -7.80 9.10 -16.64
C CYS A 143 -7.49 7.64 -16.98
N ALA A 144 -7.46 7.34 -18.28
CA ALA A 144 -6.85 6.11 -18.77
C ALA A 144 -5.35 6.11 -18.43
N GLY A 145 -4.86 5.00 -17.92
CA GLY A 145 -3.50 4.95 -17.37
C GLY A 145 -3.34 5.92 -16.18
N GLU A 146 -2.17 6.55 -16.10
CA GLU A 146 -1.79 7.39 -14.96
C GLU A 146 -1.35 8.79 -15.39
N ILE A 147 -1.92 9.30 -16.48
CA ILE A 147 -1.52 10.57 -17.12
C ILE A 147 -1.58 11.74 -16.13
N GLN A 148 -2.65 11.83 -15.32
CA GLN A 148 -2.83 12.94 -14.38
C GLN A 148 -1.80 12.96 -13.25
N PRO A 149 -1.61 11.90 -12.44
CA PRO A 149 -0.61 11.91 -11.37
C PRO A 149 0.81 12.06 -11.91
N LEU A 150 1.13 11.41 -13.03
CA LEU A 150 2.45 11.53 -13.65
C LEU A 150 2.69 12.92 -14.26
N GLY A 151 1.65 13.59 -14.80
CA GLY A 151 1.72 14.97 -15.22
C GLY A 151 2.04 15.92 -14.07
N HIS A 152 1.41 15.76 -12.90
CA HIS A 152 1.76 16.53 -11.71
C HIS A 152 3.22 16.33 -11.29
N LEU A 153 3.71 15.09 -11.38
CA LEU A 153 5.05 14.75 -10.91
C LEU A 153 6.16 15.17 -11.89
N PHE A 154 5.98 15.00 -13.21
CA PHE A 154 7.09 15.06 -14.16
C PHE A 154 7.03 16.24 -15.16
N ASN A 155 5.91 16.97 -15.30
CA ASN A 155 5.82 18.03 -16.30
C ASN A 155 6.85 19.16 -16.12
N HIS A 156 7.36 19.39 -14.89
CA HIS A 156 8.39 20.40 -14.63
C HIS A 156 9.71 20.10 -15.36
N LEU A 157 10.09 18.82 -15.53
CA LEU A 157 11.31 18.43 -16.23
C LEU A 157 11.36 18.95 -17.67
N SER A 158 10.18 19.12 -18.30
CA SER A 158 10.08 19.68 -19.65
C SER A 158 10.29 21.18 -19.73
N GLN A 159 10.31 21.88 -18.60
CA GLN A 159 10.67 23.31 -18.53
C GLN A 159 12.19 23.49 -18.42
N GLU A 160 12.90 22.49 -17.94
CA GLU A 160 14.34 22.55 -17.67
C GLU A 160 15.17 22.18 -18.89
N ARG A 161 14.59 21.45 -19.85
CA ARG A 161 15.28 20.98 -21.06
C ARG A 161 14.36 20.83 -22.26
N VAL A 162 14.94 20.85 -23.46
CA VAL A 162 14.24 20.47 -24.67
C VAL A 162 14.10 18.95 -24.72
N MET A 163 12.87 18.47 -24.73
CA MET A 163 12.58 17.04 -24.81
C MET A 163 12.80 16.48 -26.20
N GLY A 164 13.42 15.32 -26.26
CA GLY A 164 13.54 14.54 -27.47
C GLY A 164 12.23 13.79 -27.81
N VAL A 165 12.16 13.29 -29.02
CA VAL A 165 11.01 12.49 -29.50
C VAL A 165 10.70 11.38 -28.51
N LYS A 166 9.44 11.18 -28.14
CA LYS A 166 8.91 10.21 -27.19
C LYS A 166 9.16 10.52 -25.68
N GLU A 167 10.12 11.38 -25.30
CA GLU A 167 10.51 11.57 -23.90
C GLU A 167 9.36 12.11 -23.02
N ASN A 168 8.62 13.11 -23.50
CA ASN A 168 7.44 13.63 -22.79
C ASN A 168 6.37 12.55 -22.57
N LEU A 169 6.12 11.72 -23.60
CA LEU A 169 5.14 10.66 -23.51
C LEU A 169 5.60 9.58 -22.51
N ALA A 170 6.88 9.23 -22.53
CA ALA A 170 7.45 8.24 -21.60
C ALA A 170 7.43 8.67 -20.13
N LEU A 171 7.39 9.96 -19.83
CA LEU A 171 7.23 10.46 -18.47
C LEU A 171 5.82 10.25 -17.92
N VAL A 172 4.78 10.35 -18.76
CA VAL A 172 3.37 10.37 -18.33
C VAL A 172 2.58 9.11 -18.69
N ASN A 173 3.21 8.11 -19.33
CA ASN A 173 2.55 6.85 -19.71
C ASN A 173 3.06 5.67 -18.89
N GLY A 174 2.32 4.55 -18.87
CA GLY A 174 2.64 3.38 -18.05
C GLY A 174 1.85 3.36 -16.73
N SER A 175 2.22 2.45 -15.82
CA SER A 175 1.55 2.27 -14.52
C SER A 175 2.49 2.31 -13.30
N PRO A 176 3.46 3.24 -13.22
CA PRO A 176 4.36 3.33 -12.08
C PRO A 176 3.65 3.76 -10.78
N CYS A 177 2.54 4.53 -10.88
CA CYS A 177 1.76 4.86 -9.69
C CYS A 177 1.10 3.60 -9.10
N ALA A 178 0.46 2.75 -9.91
CA ALA A 178 -0.14 1.51 -9.42
C ALA A 178 0.90 0.57 -8.81
N SER A 179 2.10 0.50 -9.38
CA SER A 179 3.22 -0.27 -8.82
C SER A 179 3.65 0.27 -7.45
N ALA A 180 3.81 1.59 -7.34
CA ALA A 180 4.17 2.25 -6.08
C ALA A 180 3.05 2.14 -5.03
N LEU A 181 1.78 2.32 -5.42
CA LEU A 181 0.62 2.16 -4.54
C LEU A 181 0.54 0.74 -3.98
N ALA A 182 0.71 -0.28 -4.83
CA ALA A 182 0.72 -1.67 -4.39
C ALA A 182 1.86 -1.96 -3.41
N ALA A 183 3.07 -1.42 -3.67
CA ALA A 183 4.23 -1.60 -2.81
C ALA A 183 4.09 -0.88 -1.46
N ASP A 184 3.63 0.38 -1.46
CA ASP A 184 3.41 1.15 -0.23
C ASP A 184 2.34 0.51 0.65
N VAL A 185 1.25 0.03 0.02
CA VAL A 185 0.19 -0.69 0.72
C VAL A 185 0.69 -2.04 1.24
N ALA A 186 1.49 -2.79 0.48
CA ALA A 186 2.03 -4.09 0.93
C ALA A 186 2.88 -3.95 2.20
N LEU A 187 3.80 -2.97 2.23
CA LEU A 187 4.63 -2.70 3.40
C LEU A 187 3.81 -2.26 4.61
N SER A 188 2.88 -1.33 4.43
CA SER A 188 2.01 -0.87 5.51
C SER A 188 1.03 -1.95 5.99
N ALA A 189 0.55 -2.80 5.08
CA ALA A 189 -0.35 -3.90 5.41
C ALA A 189 0.33 -4.96 6.27
N ARG A 190 1.57 -5.34 5.96
CA ARG A 190 2.35 -6.28 6.76
C ARG A 190 2.48 -5.79 8.20
N ARG A 191 2.89 -4.55 8.39
CA ARG A 191 3.06 -3.96 9.73
C ARG A 191 1.75 -3.85 10.50
N ARG A 192 0.65 -3.45 9.84
CA ARG A 192 -0.66 -3.39 10.50
C ARG A 192 -1.13 -4.77 10.93
N LEU A 193 -0.88 -5.79 10.13
CA LEU A 193 -1.22 -7.16 10.48
C LEU A 193 -0.42 -7.66 11.70
N ASP A 194 0.88 -7.37 11.77
CA ASP A 194 1.74 -7.73 12.91
C ASP A 194 1.26 -7.07 14.22
N LEU A 195 0.82 -5.80 14.15
CA LEU A 195 0.19 -5.14 15.30
C LEU A 195 -1.15 -5.80 15.67
N ALA A 196 -1.99 -6.13 14.69
CA ALA A 196 -3.27 -6.78 14.94
C ALA A 196 -3.11 -8.11 15.70
N TYR A 197 -2.10 -8.92 15.38
CA TYR A 197 -1.79 -10.14 16.15
C TYR A 197 -1.57 -9.84 17.63
N ARG A 198 -0.81 -8.81 17.98
CA ARG A 198 -0.52 -8.44 19.37
C ARG A 198 -1.78 -8.00 20.12
N PHE A 199 -2.64 -7.19 19.48
CA PHE A 199 -3.91 -6.76 20.10
C PHE A 199 -4.87 -7.93 20.33
N PHE A 200 -5.01 -8.85 19.37
CA PHE A 200 -5.85 -10.03 19.53
C PHE A 200 -5.29 -11.00 20.55
N ALA A 201 -3.97 -11.21 20.61
CA ALA A 201 -3.33 -12.03 21.62
C ALA A 201 -3.51 -11.46 23.03
N LEU A 202 -3.41 -10.13 23.20
CA LEU A 202 -3.70 -9.46 24.46
C LEU A 202 -5.18 -9.63 24.86
N SER A 203 -6.11 -9.57 23.91
CA SER A 203 -7.53 -9.82 24.16
C SER A 203 -7.83 -11.28 24.55
N ILE A 204 -7.08 -12.26 24.01
CA ILE A 204 -7.14 -13.66 24.42
C ILE A 204 -6.79 -13.79 25.90
N GLU A 205 -5.74 -13.09 26.34
CA GLU A 205 -5.31 -13.08 27.75
C GLU A 205 -6.35 -12.39 28.64
N ALA A 206 -6.85 -11.24 28.20
CA ALA A 206 -7.84 -10.44 28.93
C ALA A 206 -9.16 -11.20 29.21
N LEU A 207 -9.65 -11.98 28.25
CA LEU A 207 -10.84 -12.84 28.45
C LEU A 207 -10.53 -14.10 29.27
N ARG A 208 -9.27 -14.44 29.51
CA ARG A 208 -8.82 -15.75 30.01
C ARG A 208 -9.31 -16.88 29.08
N ALA A 209 -9.28 -16.64 27.76
CA ALA A 209 -9.78 -17.59 26.77
C ALA A 209 -8.99 -18.90 26.82
N PRO A 210 -9.64 -20.07 26.69
CA PRO A 210 -8.91 -21.33 26.49
C PRO A 210 -8.06 -21.27 25.22
N LEU A 211 -6.85 -21.82 25.27
CA LEU A 211 -5.92 -21.84 24.14
C LEU A 211 -6.17 -22.99 23.14
N GLU A 212 -7.23 -23.77 23.33
CA GLU A 212 -7.64 -24.85 22.43
C GLU A 212 -7.83 -24.37 20.98
N ALA A 213 -8.23 -23.10 20.76
CA ALA A 213 -8.33 -22.53 19.43
C ALA A 213 -6.98 -22.35 18.71
N CYS A 214 -5.87 -22.47 19.44
CA CYS A 214 -4.49 -22.41 18.93
C CYS A 214 -3.71 -23.70 19.25
N ASP A 215 -4.38 -24.81 19.62
CA ASP A 215 -3.71 -26.05 19.99
C ASP A 215 -2.80 -26.57 18.87
N PRO A 216 -1.57 -27.05 19.18
CA PRO A 216 -0.65 -27.60 18.16
C PRO A 216 -1.23 -28.73 17.32
N SER A 217 -2.20 -29.48 17.86
CA SER A 217 -2.87 -30.57 17.12
C SER A 217 -3.64 -30.06 15.89
N LEU A 218 -3.99 -28.76 15.84
CA LEU A 218 -4.63 -28.14 14.68
C LEU A 218 -3.71 -28.11 13.44
N ASP A 219 -2.38 -28.15 13.65
CA ASP A 219 -1.40 -28.21 12.56
C ASP A 219 -1.51 -29.52 11.75
N LEU A 220 -2.12 -30.56 12.34
CA LEU A 220 -2.43 -31.84 11.68
C LEU A 220 -3.76 -31.80 10.91
N LEU A 221 -4.61 -30.85 11.22
CA LEU A 221 -6.00 -30.78 10.71
C LEU A 221 -6.17 -29.72 9.62
N TRP A 222 -5.40 -28.63 9.66
CA TRP A 222 -5.47 -27.54 8.72
C TRP A 222 -4.31 -27.60 7.73
N THR A 223 -4.55 -27.22 6.47
CA THR A 223 -3.57 -27.42 5.40
C THR A 223 -3.08 -26.12 4.77
N ALA A 224 -3.78 -25.00 4.98
CA ALA A 224 -3.37 -23.72 4.43
C ALA A 224 -2.14 -23.17 5.20
N PRO A 225 -1.05 -22.81 4.51
CA PRO A 225 0.17 -22.35 5.18
C PRO A 225 -0.05 -21.05 5.99
N GLU A 226 -0.98 -20.21 5.57
CA GLU A 226 -1.35 -18.99 6.29
C GLU A 226 -2.01 -19.31 7.63
N GLU A 227 -2.83 -20.36 7.70
CA GLU A 227 -3.48 -20.82 8.94
C GLU A 227 -2.44 -21.34 9.92
N LEU A 228 -1.47 -22.12 9.44
CA LEU A 228 -0.38 -22.66 10.27
C LEU A 228 0.50 -21.52 10.82
N ARG A 229 0.79 -20.50 9.98
CA ARG A 229 1.53 -19.30 10.45
C ARG A 229 0.74 -18.54 11.51
N ALA A 230 -0.55 -18.32 11.29
CA ALA A 230 -1.41 -17.60 12.25
C ALA A 230 -1.50 -18.34 13.60
N LEU A 231 -1.64 -19.66 13.59
CA LEU A 231 -1.61 -20.49 14.80
C LEU A 231 -0.27 -20.35 15.53
N GLN A 232 0.85 -20.47 14.81
CA GLN A 232 2.17 -20.36 15.41
C GLN A 232 2.44 -19.01 16.04
N GLN A 233 2.12 -17.93 15.34
CA GLN A 233 2.32 -16.56 15.85
C GLN A 233 1.46 -16.27 17.10
N LEU A 234 0.21 -16.74 17.12
CA LEU A 234 -0.64 -16.61 18.31
C LEU A 234 -0.12 -17.45 19.50
N ARG A 235 0.39 -18.65 19.25
CA ARG A 235 1.05 -19.48 20.29
C ARG A 235 2.26 -18.77 20.88
N ASP A 236 3.12 -18.20 20.03
CA ASP A 236 4.33 -17.50 20.47
C ASP A 236 3.97 -16.27 21.32
N LEU A 237 2.96 -15.50 20.92
CA LEU A 237 2.50 -14.32 21.65
C LEU A 237 1.78 -14.65 22.98
N THR A 238 1.17 -15.82 23.10
CA THR A 238 0.45 -16.25 24.32
C THR A 238 1.25 -17.19 25.21
N LEU A 239 2.46 -17.56 24.79
CA LEU A 239 3.34 -18.47 25.54
C LEU A 239 3.71 -17.86 26.91
N GLY A 240 3.61 -18.66 27.96
CA GLY A 240 3.95 -18.22 29.32
C GLY A 240 2.92 -17.30 29.96
N GLY A 241 1.75 -17.12 29.33
CA GLY A 241 0.61 -16.44 29.94
C GLY A 241 0.05 -17.20 31.14
N ASP A 242 -0.81 -16.53 31.91
CA ASP A 242 -1.39 -17.07 33.15
C ASP A 242 -2.18 -18.36 32.86
N PRO A 243 -1.92 -19.48 33.57
CA PRO A 243 -2.60 -20.74 33.40
C PRO A 243 -4.08 -20.75 33.85
N ASP A 244 -4.48 -19.79 34.71
CA ASP A 244 -5.89 -19.66 35.14
C ASP A 244 -6.73 -19.16 33.99
N ARG A 245 -7.38 -20.10 33.27
CA ARG A 245 -8.25 -19.82 32.15
C ARG A 245 -9.66 -20.32 32.41
N ARG A 246 -10.64 -19.69 31.76
CA ARG A 246 -12.04 -20.12 31.88
C ARG A 246 -12.19 -21.58 31.45
N SER A 247 -13.04 -22.33 32.17
CA SER A 247 -13.22 -23.78 31.98
C SER A 247 -14.15 -24.15 30.81
N PHE A 248 -14.73 -23.19 30.12
CA PHE A 248 -15.63 -23.38 28.99
C PHE A 248 -15.19 -22.53 27.80
N GLN A 249 -15.63 -22.91 26.60
CA GLN A 249 -15.19 -22.25 25.37
C GLN A 249 -15.46 -20.74 25.38
N ALA A 250 -14.53 -19.99 24.77
CA ALA A 250 -14.72 -18.57 24.51
C ALA A 250 -15.82 -18.31 23.44
N PRO A 251 -16.39 -17.11 23.37
CA PRO A 251 -17.26 -16.70 22.27
C PRO A 251 -16.60 -16.94 20.91
N VAL A 252 -17.39 -17.05 19.85
CA VAL A 252 -16.91 -17.33 18.48
C VAL A 252 -15.83 -16.32 18.06
N SER A 253 -15.98 -15.05 18.41
CA SER A 253 -15.04 -13.98 18.06
C SER A 253 -13.62 -14.18 18.59
N TRP A 254 -13.37 -15.03 19.60
CA TRP A 254 -12.03 -15.44 19.99
C TRP A 254 -11.59 -16.74 19.32
N ARG A 255 -12.52 -17.68 19.16
CA ARG A 255 -12.19 -19.01 18.62
C ARG A 255 -11.80 -18.97 17.14
N ILE A 256 -12.31 -17.99 16.38
CA ILE A 256 -12.01 -17.82 14.95
C ILE A 256 -10.84 -16.87 14.67
N VAL A 257 -10.23 -16.27 15.69
CA VAL A 257 -9.07 -15.36 15.53
C VAL A 257 -8.01 -15.94 14.59
N PRO A 258 -7.53 -17.20 14.75
CA PRO A 258 -6.51 -17.75 13.87
C PRO A 258 -6.94 -17.78 12.40
N ARG A 259 -8.21 -18.06 12.13
CA ARG A 259 -8.75 -18.17 10.75
C ARG A 259 -8.89 -16.81 10.08
N VAL A 260 -9.33 -15.78 10.83
CA VAL A 260 -9.49 -14.43 10.29
C VAL A 260 -8.13 -13.77 10.06
N LEU A 261 -7.18 -13.96 10.98
CA LEU A 261 -5.81 -13.51 10.78
C LEU A 261 -5.13 -14.23 9.60
N ALA A 262 -5.38 -15.53 9.43
CA ALA A 262 -4.87 -16.29 8.28
C ALA A 262 -5.40 -15.75 6.94
N GLN A 263 -6.67 -15.33 6.88
CA GLN A 263 -7.21 -14.67 5.69
C GLN A 263 -6.49 -13.34 5.41
N ALA A 264 -6.19 -12.55 6.44
CA ALA A 264 -5.41 -11.33 6.30
C ALA A 264 -3.96 -11.64 5.84
N GLU A 265 -3.31 -12.70 6.37
CA GLU A 265 -2.01 -13.18 5.89
C GLU A 265 -2.04 -13.51 4.39
N HIS A 266 -3.07 -14.22 3.95
CA HIS A 266 -3.24 -14.58 2.55
C HIS A 266 -3.34 -13.34 1.65
N THR A 267 -4.17 -12.37 2.02
CA THR A 267 -4.35 -11.16 1.22
C THR A 267 -3.12 -10.27 1.21
N VAL A 268 -2.43 -10.14 2.33
CA VAL A 268 -1.16 -9.39 2.42
C VAL A 268 -0.08 -10.07 1.57
N GLY A 269 0.10 -11.38 1.68
CA GLY A 269 1.06 -12.12 0.87
C GLY A 269 0.78 -12.04 -0.63
N ARG A 270 -0.50 -12.06 -1.03
CA ARG A 270 -0.88 -11.81 -2.43
C ARG A 270 -0.51 -10.39 -2.86
N LEU A 271 -0.77 -9.39 -2.03
CA LEU A 271 -0.44 -8.00 -2.34
C LEU A 271 1.07 -7.78 -2.46
N GLU A 272 1.88 -8.39 -1.58
CA GLU A 272 3.35 -8.41 -1.68
C GLU A 272 3.80 -8.99 -3.03
N SER A 273 3.23 -10.12 -3.45
CA SER A 273 3.55 -10.75 -4.73
C SER A 273 3.15 -9.88 -5.94
N VAL A 274 2.01 -9.17 -5.85
CA VAL A 274 1.57 -8.22 -6.88
C VAL A 274 2.48 -7.00 -6.92
N ALA A 275 2.92 -6.49 -5.77
CA ALA A 275 3.86 -5.38 -5.67
C ALA A 275 5.21 -5.73 -6.33
N GLU A 276 5.80 -6.88 -5.99
CA GLU A 276 7.05 -7.36 -6.61
C GLU A 276 6.96 -7.47 -8.13
N SER A 277 5.91 -8.12 -8.63
CA SER A 277 5.72 -8.26 -10.07
C SER A 277 5.45 -6.93 -10.77
N SER A 278 4.74 -6.01 -10.12
CA SER A 278 4.42 -4.69 -10.67
C SER A 278 5.64 -3.78 -10.74
N LEU A 279 6.49 -3.79 -9.70
CA LEU A 279 7.72 -2.99 -9.65
C LEU A 279 8.71 -3.38 -10.75
N SER A 280 8.83 -4.67 -11.07
CA SER A 280 9.75 -5.18 -12.09
C SER A 280 9.16 -5.21 -13.51
N SER A 281 7.89 -4.80 -13.70
CA SER A 281 7.20 -4.83 -14.99
C SER A 281 7.49 -3.60 -15.85
N ILE A 282 7.65 -3.81 -17.16
CA ILE A 282 7.73 -2.75 -18.16
C ILE A 282 6.33 -2.41 -18.62
N THR A 283 5.89 -1.18 -18.38
CA THR A 283 4.49 -0.75 -18.53
C THR A 283 4.30 0.45 -19.45
N ASP A 284 5.37 0.90 -20.12
CA ASP A 284 5.33 2.06 -21.02
C ASP A 284 4.42 1.81 -22.25
N ASN A 285 3.97 2.87 -22.89
CA ASN A 285 3.15 2.80 -24.11
C ASN A 285 3.39 4.05 -24.97
N PRO A 286 3.87 3.86 -26.23
CA PRO A 286 4.26 2.59 -26.87
C PRO A 286 5.60 2.07 -26.33
N VAL A 287 5.85 0.77 -26.46
CA VAL A 287 7.12 0.13 -26.11
C VAL A 287 7.99 -0.06 -27.34
N TYR A 288 9.30 0.15 -27.19
CA TYR A 288 10.32 -0.22 -28.17
C TYR A 288 10.94 -1.55 -27.76
N ILE A 289 11.01 -2.48 -28.71
CA ILE A 289 11.74 -3.73 -28.58
C ILE A 289 13.02 -3.61 -29.41
N PRO A 290 14.20 -3.82 -28.81
CA PRO A 290 15.49 -3.76 -29.52
C PRO A 290 15.56 -4.73 -30.70
N PRO A 291 16.55 -4.56 -31.61
CA PRO A 291 16.75 -5.44 -32.79
C PRO A 291 16.84 -6.92 -32.44
N ASP A 292 16.21 -7.73 -33.23
CA ASP A 292 16.32 -9.20 -33.27
C ASP A 292 16.54 -9.71 -34.71
N ALA A 293 16.60 -11.03 -34.90
CA ALA A 293 16.85 -11.62 -36.19
C ALA A 293 15.77 -11.29 -37.23
N ASP A 294 14.52 -11.13 -36.80
CA ASP A 294 13.38 -10.85 -37.67
C ASP A 294 13.14 -9.35 -37.87
N ASN A 295 13.62 -8.54 -36.94
CA ASN A 295 13.43 -7.06 -36.86
C ASN A 295 14.80 -6.37 -36.71
N PRO A 296 15.59 -6.19 -37.75
CA PRO A 296 16.96 -5.66 -37.67
C PRO A 296 17.08 -4.24 -37.07
N LEU A 297 16.00 -3.45 -37.08
CA LEU A 297 15.92 -2.10 -36.49
C LEU A 297 15.09 -2.07 -35.20
N GLY A 298 14.68 -3.26 -34.71
CA GLY A 298 13.71 -3.37 -33.64
C GLY A 298 12.29 -3.10 -34.13
N ARG A 299 11.37 -2.98 -33.19
CA ARG A 299 9.95 -2.69 -33.47
C ARG A 299 9.31 -1.88 -32.36
N VAL A 300 8.24 -1.16 -32.69
CA VAL A 300 7.44 -0.38 -31.73
C VAL A 300 5.97 -0.77 -31.85
N PHE A 301 5.29 -0.93 -30.74
CA PHE A 301 3.85 -1.17 -30.72
C PHE A 301 3.19 -0.58 -29.46
N SER A 302 1.90 -0.25 -29.60
CA SER A 302 1.07 0.18 -28.48
C SER A 302 0.60 -1.00 -27.63
N THR A 303 0.54 -0.80 -26.32
CA THR A 303 0.13 -1.82 -25.34
C THR A 303 -0.87 -1.25 -24.35
N GLY A 304 -1.54 -2.13 -23.58
CA GLY A 304 -2.36 -1.78 -22.43
C GLY A 304 -1.58 -1.77 -21.09
N GLY A 305 -0.23 -1.79 -21.13
CA GLY A 305 0.63 -1.85 -19.93
C GLY A 305 0.39 -0.74 -18.92
N TYR A 306 -0.16 0.38 -19.35
CA TYR A 306 -0.55 1.52 -18.50
C TYR A 306 -1.74 1.22 -17.57
N HIS A 307 -2.38 0.06 -17.66
CA HIS A 307 -3.46 -0.36 -16.78
C HIS A 307 -3.03 -1.57 -15.95
N ASN A 308 -2.74 -1.37 -14.66
CA ASN A 308 -2.38 -2.47 -13.75
C ASN A 308 -3.65 -3.10 -13.17
N GLY A 309 -4.17 -4.12 -13.84
CA GLY A 309 -5.38 -4.84 -13.45
C GLY A 309 -5.23 -5.76 -12.23
N LEU A 310 -4.00 -5.97 -11.71
CA LEU A 310 -3.74 -6.77 -10.51
C LEU A 310 -3.70 -5.93 -9.24
N ALA A 311 -3.30 -4.65 -9.32
CA ALA A 311 -3.03 -3.82 -8.15
C ALA A 311 -4.30 -3.51 -7.33
N TYR A 312 -5.33 -2.94 -7.95
CA TYR A 312 -6.52 -2.52 -7.20
C TYR A 312 -7.28 -3.68 -6.55
N PRO A 313 -7.46 -4.88 -7.17
CA PRO A 313 -8.12 -5.99 -6.48
C PRO A 313 -7.29 -6.58 -5.32
N ALA A 314 -5.95 -6.50 -5.41
CA ALA A 314 -5.08 -6.93 -4.32
C ALA A 314 -5.16 -5.96 -3.13
N ILE A 315 -5.22 -4.66 -3.39
CA ILE A 315 -5.43 -3.61 -2.36
C ILE A 315 -6.83 -3.78 -1.72
N ASP A 316 -7.87 -4.02 -2.52
CA ASP A 316 -9.22 -4.29 -2.03
C ASP A 316 -9.27 -5.52 -1.11
N GLY A 317 -8.50 -6.56 -1.42
CA GLY A 317 -8.40 -7.75 -0.58
C GLY A 317 -7.89 -7.41 0.82
N ALA A 318 -6.83 -6.59 0.94
CA ALA A 318 -6.34 -6.10 2.23
C ALA A 318 -7.37 -5.20 2.93
N THR A 319 -8.06 -4.34 2.19
CA THR A 319 -9.12 -3.48 2.72
C THR A 319 -10.26 -4.28 3.33
N ALA A 320 -10.70 -5.36 2.67
CA ALA A 320 -11.72 -6.28 3.19
C ALA A 320 -11.25 -6.99 4.47
N SER A 321 -9.98 -7.40 4.52
CA SER A 321 -9.39 -8.01 5.73
C SER A 321 -9.40 -7.06 6.92
N TRP A 322 -9.14 -5.77 6.70
CA TRP A 322 -9.24 -4.75 7.75
C TRP A 322 -10.65 -4.60 8.29
N ALA A 323 -11.66 -4.66 7.44
CA ALA A 323 -13.06 -4.61 7.86
C ALA A 323 -13.46 -5.85 8.69
N ASP A 324 -12.98 -7.04 8.32
CA ASP A 324 -13.20 -8.26 9.09
C ASP A 324 -12.52 -8.22 10.46
N LEU A 325 -11.26 -7.78 10.53
CA LEU A 325 -10.53 -7.62 11.78
C LEU A 325 -11.18 -6.54 12.68
N ALA A 326 -11.63 -5.42 12.09
CA ALA A 326 -12.38 -4.40 12.83
C ALA A 326 -13.69 -4.96 13.40
N THR A 327 -14.42 -5.76 12.63
CA THR A 327 -15.63 -6.45 13.11
C THR A 327 -15.31 -7.41 14.25
N LEU A 328 -14.23 -8.16 14.15
CA LEU A 328 -13.79 -9.09 15.19
C LEU A 328 -13.42 -8.35 16.47
N GLY A 329 -12.64 -7.26 16.35
CA GLY A 329 -12.24 -6.39 17.47
C GLY A 329 -13.45 -5.77 18.20
N ASP A 330 -14.40 -5.19 17.46
CA ASP A 330 -15.64 -4.64 18.01
C ASP A 330 -16.43 -5.69 18.82
N ARG A 331 -16.56 -6.93 18.28
CA ARG A 331 -17.25 -8.01 19.01
C ARG A 331 -16.51 -8.40 20.29
N GLN A 332 -15.18 -8.41 20.28
CA GLN A 332 -14.40 -8.71 21.47
C GLN A 332 -14.51 -7.59 22.51
N ILE A 333 -14.43 -6.33 22.12
CA ILE A 333 -14.64 -5.18 23.02
C ILE A 333 -15.99 -5.29 23.72
N THR A 334 -17.08 -5.43 22.95
CA THR A 334 -18.43 -5.53 23.48
C THR A 334 -18.58 -6.71 24.46
N LYS A 335 -17.95 -7.85 24.20
CA LYS A 335 -18.03 -9.03 25.06
C LYS A 335 -17.17 -8.95 26.31
N LEU A 336 -16.02 -8.27 26.25
CA LEU A 336 -15.23 -7.98 27.45
C LEU A 336 -15.99 -7.07 28.44
N LEU A 337 -16.74 -6.10 27.91
CA LEU A 337 -17.54 -5.16 28.70
C LEU A 337 -18.80 -5.78 29.32
N ASP A 338 -19.29 -6.89 28.79
CA ASP A 338 -20.49 -7.59 29.27
C ASP A 338 -20.12 -8.65 30.32
N SER A 339 -20.36 -8.37 31.60
CA SER A 339 -20.07 -9.28 32.72
C SER A 339 -20.71 -10.65 32.61
N LYS A 340 -21.86 -10.77 31.94
CA LYS A 340 -22.54 -12.05 31.72
C LYS A 340 -21.78 -12.97 30.78
N VAL A 341 -20.96 -12.40 29.90
CA VAL A 341 -20.15 -13.14 28.92
C VAL A 341 -18.71 -13.26 29.37
N SER A 342 -18.11 -12.14 29.80
CA SER A 342 -16.70 -12.10 30.22
C SER A 342 -16.45 -12.73 31.56
N HIS A 343 -17.43 -12.71 32.47
CA HIS A 343 -17.28 -13.02 33.91
C HIS A 343 -16.24 -12.11 34.60
N LEU A 344 -16.07 -10.90 34.07
CA LEU A 344 -15.29 -9.81 34.64
C LEU A 344 -16.23 -8.79 35.29
N PRO A 345 -15.73 -7.82 36.05
CA PRO A 345 -16.54 -6.71 36.56
C PRO A 345 -17.32 -6.05 35.43
N ASP A 346 -18.59 -5.75 35.64
CA ASP A 346 -19.45 -5.15 34.62
C ASP A 346 -18.84 -3.84 34.09
N GLN A 347 -18.83 -3.66 32.78
CA GLN A 347 -18.17 -2.53 32.09
C GLN A 347 -16.71 -2.31 32.53
N LEU A 348 -16.05 -3.37 33.01
CA LEU A 348 -14.69 -3.38 33.58
C LEU A 348 -14.46 -2.33 34.65
N LEU A 349 -15.43 -2.18 35.52
CA LEU A 349 -15.43 -1.24 36.64
C LEU A 349 -14.29 -1.56 37.62
N ALA A 350 -13.37 -0.62 37.81
CA ALA A 350 -12.26 -0.74 38.77
C ALA A 350 -12.63 -0.22 40.17
N LYS A 351 -13.36 0.90 40.23
CA LYS A 351 -13.89 1.57 41.41
C LYS A 351 -15.23 2.22 41.06
N GLU A 352 -15.88 2.88 42.03
CA GLU A 352 -17.22 3.44 41.90
C GLU A 352 -17.49 4.19 40.57
N ASP A 353 -16.51 4.97 40.07
CA ASP A 353 -16.61 5.75 38.82
C ASP A 353 -15.63 5.33 37.71
N GLY A 354 -14.83 4.27 37.92
CA GLY A 354 -13.77 3.84 36.99
C GLY A 354 -14.24 2.81 36.01
N TYR A 355 -15.17 3.11 35.09
CA TYR A 355 -15.70 2.20 34.09
C TYR A 355 -15.45 2.72 32.67
N ILE A 356 -15.41 1.81 31.70
CA ILE A 356 -15.15 2.11 30.27
C ILE A 356 -16.24 1.62 29.33
N GLY A 357 -17.46 1.34 29.82
CA GLY A 357 -18.53 0.71 29.05
C GLY A 357 -18.89 1.42 27.74
N VAL A 358 -18.73 2.75 27.68
CA VAL A 358 -19.01 3.53 26.46
C VAL A 358 -18.00 3.32 25.33
N ALA A 359 -16.85 2.71 25.60
CA ALA A 359 -15.83 2.37 24.58
C ALA A 359 -16.40 1.52 23.46
N GLY A 360 -17.32 0.59 23.75
CA GLY A 360 -18.00 -0.24 22.77
C GLY A 360 -18.88 0.56 21.79
N MET A 361 -19.46 1.68 22.25
CA MET A 361 -20.27 2.55 21.38
C MET A 361 -19.43 3.31 20.36
N ALA A 362 -18.20 3.69 20.73
CA ALA A 362 -17.28 4.32 19.80
C ALA A 362 -16.68 3.30 18.81
N ALA A 363 -16.28 2.12 19.29
CA ALA A 363 -15.68 1.08 18.46
C ALA A 363 -16.60 0.64 17.31
N VAL A 364 -17.91 0.51 17.54
CA VAL A 364 -18.88 0.13 16.50
C VAL A 364 -18.95 1.15 15.37
N ALA A 365 -18.75 2.44 15.65
CA ALA A 365 -18.77 3.47 14.60
C ALA A 365 -17.57 3.33 13.65
N TYR A 366 -16.37 3.11 14.17
CA TYR A 366 -15.18 2.86 13.36
C TYR A 366 -15.25 1.53 12.61
N GLN A 367 -15.83 0.49 13.24
CA GLN A 367 -16.08 -0.79 12.54
C GLN A 367 -16.99 -0.59 11.32
N GLU A 368 -18.06 0.20 11.43
CA GLU A 368 -18.94 0.51 10.30
C GLU A 368 -18.24 1.37 9.23
N GLU A 369 -17.31 2.25 9.62
CA GLU A 369 -16.47 2.99 8.67
C GLU A 369 -15.57 2.05 7.88
N ALA A 370 -14.88 1.11 8.53
CA ALA A 370 -14.07 0.09 7.87
C ALA A 370 -14.91 -0.75 6.88
N ARG A 371 -16.10 -1.19 7.29
CA ARG A 371 -17.02 -1.95 6.42
C ARG A 371 -17.46 -1.19 5.18
N ARG A 372 -17.74 0.10 5.31
CA ARG A 372 -18.14 0.94 4.17
C ARG A 372 -16.97 1.14 3.20
N ALA A 373 -15.75 1.30 3.71
CA ALA A 373 -14.55 1.41 2.90
C ALA A 373 -14.21 0.11 2.16
N ALA A 374 -14.65 -1.04 2.64
CA ALA A 374 -14.40 -2.36 2.02
C ALA A 374 -15.29 -2.67 0.81
N GLN A 375 -15.86 -1.66 0.16
CA GLN A 375 -16.57 -1.84 -1.10
C GLN A 375 -15.59 -2.20 -2.22
N VAL A 376 -15.95 -3.17 -3.05
CA VAL A 376 -15.12 -3.62 -4.17
C VAL A 376 -14.92 -2.48 -5.17
N THR A 377 -13.67 -2.22 -5.53
CA THR A 377 -13.30 -1.28 -6.57
C THR A 377 -13.45 -1.94 -7.94
N LEU A 378 -14.25 -1.35 -8.80
CA LEU A 378 -14.49 -1.81 -10.17
C LEU A 378 -13.90 -0.82 -11.17
N LEU A 379 -13.83 -1.24 -12.44
CA LEU A 379 -13.55 -0.31 -13.53
C LEU A 379 -14.59 0.81 -13.52
N PRO A 380 -14.16 2.10 -13.74
CA PRO A 380 -15.08 3.22 -13.75
C PRO A 380 -16.19 3.03 -14.78
N GLY A 381 -17.42 3.34 -14.39
CA GLY A 381 -18.60 3.24 -15.26
C GLY A 381 -18.76 4.39 -16.26
N SER A 382 -17.89 5.40 -16.20
CA SER A 382 -17.89 6.57 -17.09
C SER A 382 -16.60 6.68 -17.85
N GLU A 383 -16.65 7.21 -19.07
CA GLU A 383 -15.45 7.49 -19.87
C GLU A 383 -14.56 8.55 -19.20
N GLY A 384 -13.25 8.32 -19.25
CA GLY A 384 -12.22 9.25 -18.76
C GLY A 384 -11.92 10.42 -19.68
N GLY A 385 -12.59 10.54 -20.83
CA GLY A 385 -12.38 11.56 -21.85
C GLY A 385 -11.67 11.06 -23.11
N GLY A 386 -11.18 11.98 -23.94
CA GLY A 386 -10.49 11.62 -25.20
C GLY A 386 -11.42 11.14 -26.31
N PHE A 387 -12.69 11.49 -26.26
CA PHE A 387 -13.70 11.23 -27.29
C PHE A 387 -13.70 9.78 -27.81
N GLY A 388 -13.84 8.82 -26.89
CA GLY A 388 -13.89 7.39 -27.17
C GLY A 388 -12.53 6.68 -27.26
N GLN A 389 -11.41 7.38 -27.10
CA GLN A 389 -10.08 6.77 -27.02
C GLN A 389 -9.67 6.38 -25.59
N ASN A 390 -10.10 7.15 -24.60
CA ASN A 390 -9.80 6.93 -23.19
C ASN A 390 -11.08 6.55 -22.44
N ASP A 391 -11.72 5.48 -22.88
CA ASP A 391 -13.06 5.06 -22.44
C ASP A 391 -13.04 4.35 -21.06
N ILE A 392 -11.88 3.89 -20.57
CA ILE A 392 -11.73 3.25 -19.26
C ILE A 392 -10.62 3.95 -18.45
N GLY A 393 -10.97 4.40 -17.25
CA GLY A 393 -10.01 4.95 -16.29
C GLY A 393 -9.32 3.87 -15.44
N ALA A 394 -8.19 4.23 -14.82
CA ALA A 394 -7.47 3.36 -13.89
C ALA A 394 -7.98 3.56 -12.45
N PRO A 395 -8.51 2.53 -11.76
CA PRO A 395 -9.17 2.69 -10.47
C PRO A 395 -8.24 2.57 -9.25
N THR A 396 -6.93 2.42 -9.42
CA THR A 396 -6.00 2.08 -8.33
C THR A 396 -5.95 3.13 -7.21
N PHE A 397 -6.06 4.42 -7.53
CA PHE A 397 -6.13 5.46 -6.50
C PHE A 397 -7.42 5.39 -5.66
N TRP A 398 -8.52 4.88 -6.22
CA TRP A 398 -9.74 4.63 -5.46
C TRP A 398 -9.55 3.55 -4.42
N SER A 399 -9.00 2.40 -4.82
CA SER A 399 -8.72 1.32 -3.86
C SER A 399 -7.71 1.75 -2.78
N PHE A 400 -6.69 2.52 -3.14
CA PHE A 400 -5.74 3.09 -2.19
C PHE A 400 -6.41 3.99 -1.14
N ASN A 401 -7.29 4.89 -1.55
CA ASN A 401 -8.02 5.77 -0.62
C ASN A 401 -8.94 4.98 0.31
N GLN A 402 -9.62 3.94 -0.21
CA GLN A 402 -10.45 3.04 0.59
C GLN A 402 -9.61 2.24 1.59
N TYR A 403 -8.45 1.72 1.16
CA TYR A 403 -7.50 1.06 2.04
C TYR A 403 -7.06 1.97 3.20
N GLY A 404 -6.72 3.22 2.91
CA GLY A 404 -6.34 4.20 3.93
C GLY A 404 -7.46 4.47 4.94
N THR A 405 -8.71 4.55 4.46
CA THR A 405 -9.89 4.75 5.33
C THR A 405 -10.13 3.53 6.22
N ALA A 406 -10.19 2.33 5.64
CA ALA A 406 -10.40 1.10 6.41
C ALA A 406 -9.25 0.83 7.40
N GLY A 407 -8.01 1.16 7.00
CA GLY A 407 -6.83 1.01 7.85
C GLY A 407 -6.89 1.88 9.11
N ARG A 408 -7.16 3.17 8.96
CA ARG A 408 -7.33 4.08 10.12
C ARG A 408 -8.51 3.68 11.01
N ALA A 409 -9.60 3.22 10.42
CA ALA A 409 -10.75 2.72 11.17
C ALA A 409 -10.41 1.46 11.97
N LEU A 410 -9.65 0.52 11.39
CA LEU A 410 -9.12 -0.63 12.11
C LEU A 410 -8.17 -0.18 13.24
N ASP A 411 -7.25 0.76 12.99
CA ASP A 411 -6.32 1.26 14.00
C ASP A 411 -7.09 1.82 15.22
N ALA A 412 -8.20 2.53 15.00
CA ALA A 412 -9.08 3.00 16.08
C ALA A 412 -9.75 1.84 16.84
N VAL A 413 -10.26 0.82 16.14
CA VAL A 413 -10.84 -0.36 16.79
C VAL A 413 -9.79 -1.13 17.59
N LEU A 414 -8.57 -1.30 17.07
CA LEU A 414 -7.46 -1.94 17.78
C LEU A 414 -7.05 -1.14 19.03
N ALA A 415 -7.04 0.20 18.96
CA ALA A 415 -6.80 1.05 20.11
C ALA A 415 -7.84 0.82 21.21
N TYR A 416 -9.14 0.82 20.86
CA TYR A 416 -10.19 0.47 21.82
C TYR A 416 -10.08 -0.95 22.36
N LEU A 417 -9.70 -1.92 21.51
CA LEU A 417 -9.47 -3.31 21.94
C LEU A 417 -8.32 -3.40 22.96
N GLY A 418 -7.21 -2.72 22.67
CA GLY A 418 -6.03 -2.66 23.54
C GLY A 418 -6.35 -2.03 24.90
N VAL A 419 -7.06 -0.91 24.91
CA VAL A 419 -7.51 -0.24 26.15
C VAL A 419 -8.47 -1.13 26.93
N THR A 420 -9.42 -1.77 26.26
CA THR A 420 -10.38 -2.68 26.92
C THR A 420 -9.66 -3.91 27.50
N ALA A 421 -8.70 -4.48 26.76
CA ALA A 421 -7.90 -5.60 27.27
C ALA A 421 -6.99 -5.18 28.45
N SER A 422 -6.34 -4.01 28.35
CA SER A 422 -5.54 -3.42 29.42
C SER A 422 -6.35 -3.22 30.71
N GLN A 423 -7.57 -2.67 30.60
CA GLN A 423 -8.48 -2.49 31.72
C GLN A 423 -8.92 -3.83 32.32
N ALA A 424 -9.24 -4.82 31.48
CA ALA A 424 -9.61 -6.15 31.95
C ALA A 424 -8.49 -6.82 32.76
N LEU A 425 -7.24 -6.72 32.29
CA LEU A 425 -6.07 -7.21 33.01
C LEU A 425 -5.85 -6.45 34.33
N HIS A 426 -6.10 -5.12 34.33
CA HIS A 426 -5.98 -4.30 35.55
C HIS A 426 -7.00 -4.70 36.61
N VAL A 427 -8.28 -4.82 36.26
CA VAL A 427 -9.34 -5.15 37.25
C VAL A 427 -9.30 -6.58 37.74
N THR A 428 -8.52 -7.45 37.12
CA THR A 428 -8.33 -8.84 37.53
C THR A 428 -6.95 -9.11 38.14
N ASP A 429 -6.10 -8.07 38.24
CA ASP A 429 -4.69 -8.19 38.69
C ASP A 429 -3.91 -9.27 37.92
N ARG A 430 -4.17 -9.35 36.61
CA ARG A 430 -3.60 -10.38 35.72
C ARG A 430 -2.47 -9.78 34.89
N SER A 431 -1.35 -10.52 34.79
CA SER A 431 -0.21 -10.15 33.96
C SER A 431 -0.44 -10.51 32.48
N ALA A 432 0.18 -9.74 31.57
CA ALA A 432 0.28 -10.14 30.18
C ALA A 432 1.29 -11.27 30.00
N PRO A 433 1.18 -12.08 28.94
CA PRO A 433 2.23 -13.01 28.53
C PRO A 433 3.56 -12.28 28.32
N PRO A 434 4.72 -12.94 28.53
CA PRO A 434 6.03 -12.30 28.44
C PRO A 434 6.26 -11.52 27.14
N ALA A 435 5.83 -12.03 26.01
CA ALA A 435 5.95 -11.38 24.70
C ALA A 435 5.09 -10.12 24.53
N LEU A 436 4.15 -9.87 25.45
CA LEU A 436 3.21 -8.75 25.37
C LEU A 436 3.36 -7.76 26.57
N ILE A 437 4.34 -7.92 27.44
CA ILE A 437 4.54 -7.05 28.60
C ILE A 437 4.85 -5.63 28.14
N GLU A 438 5.88 -5.43 27.32
CA GLU A 438 6.29 -4.12 26.82
C GLU A 438 5.18 -3.46 25.98
N PHE A 439 4.47 -4.27 25.18
CA PHE A 439 3.33 -3.82 24.39
C PHE A 439 2.19 -3.30 25.29
N LEU A 440 1.87 -4.00 26.38
CA LEU A 440 0.88 -3.54 27.37
C LEU A 440 1.34 -2.28 28.10
N GLU A 441 2.62 -2.18 28.46
CA GLU A 441 3.20 -1.01 29.10
C GLU A 441 3.14 0.21 28.16
N ALA A 442 3.41 0.04 26.88
CA ALA A 442 3.26 1.09 25.87
C ALA A 442 1.81 1.58 25.77
N ILE A 443 0.83 0.68 25.73
CA ILE A 443 -0.59 1.06 25.79
C ILE A 443 -0.89 1.85 27.06
N ARG A 444 -0.45 1.38 28.24
CA ARG A 444 -0.70 1.99 29.54
C ARG A 444 0.01 3.34 29.72
N SER A 445 1.11 3.57 29.04
CA SER A 445 1.81 4.86 29.06
C SER A 445 0.99 5.97 28.38
N MET A 446 0.20 5.62 27.36
CA MET A 446 -0.68 6.53 26.63
C MET A 446 -2.08 6.57 27.22
N VAL A 447 -2.61 5.40 27.60
CA VAL A 447 -3.95 5.25 28.18
C VAL A 447 -3.85 4.45 29.48
N PRO A 448 -3.56 5.10 30.62
CA PRO A 448 -3.51 4.41 31.91
C PRO A 448 -4.85 3.76 32.26
N PRO A 449 -4.86 2.67 33.07
CA PRO A 449 -6.10 2.07 33.55
C PRO A 449 -7.05 3.11 34.13
N VAL A 450 -8.35 2.96 33.86
CA VAL A 450 -9.39 3.90 34.31
C VAL A 450 -9.84 3.51 35.72
N THR A 451 -9.38 4.27 36.70
CA THR A 451 -9.75 4.11 38.11
C THR A 451 -10.75 5.16 38.58
N ASP A 452 -10.84 6.26 37.86
CA ASP A 452 -11.72 7.39 38.12
C ASP A 452 -12.31 7.91 36.83
N SER A 453 -13.47 8.58 36.88
CA SER A 453 -14.15 9.11 35.70
C SER A 453 -13.30 10.15 34.97
N ARG A 454 -13.06 9.94 33.69
CA ARG A 454 -12.36 10.87 32.79
C ARG A 454 -12.76 10.69 31.32
N ALA A 455 -12.44 11.68 30.49
CA ALA A 455 -12.68 11.60 29.07
C ALA A 455 -11.68 10.63 28.39
N LEU A 456 -12.15 9.44 27.98
CA LEU A 456 -11.31 8.40 27.41
C LEU A 456 -10.95 8.67 25.92
N GLY A 457 -11.85 9.30 25.16
CA GLY A 457 -11.69 9.50 23.70
C GLY A 457 -10.36 10.14 23.30
N PRO A 458 -9.94 11.28 23.87
CA PRO A 458 -8.67 11.92 23.51
C PRO A 458 -7.43 11.05 23.76
N GLU A 459 -7.44 10.20 24.80
CA GLU A 459 -6.33 9.29 25.09
C GLU A 459 -6.29 8.13 24.07
N VAL A 460 -7.45 7.58 23.73
CA VAL A 460 -7.55 6.51 22.69
C VAL A 460 -7.18 7.05 21.31
N GLU A 461 -7.49 8.31 21.01
CA GLU A 461 -7.07 8.97 19.77
C GLU A 461 -5.54 9.00 19.63
N ILE A 462 -4.83 9.36 20.73
CA ILE A 462 -3.35 9.33 20.76
C ILE A 462 -2.83 7.92 20.45
N LEU A 463 -3.41 6.88 21.06
CA LEU A 463 -3.02 5.50 20.79
C LEU A 463 -3.31 5.10 19.34
N ALA A 464 -4.48 5.43 18.79
CA ALA A 464 -4.83 5.14 17.39
C ALA A 464 -3.91 5.85 16.39
N GLU A 465 -3.55 7.12 16.68
CA GLU A 465 -2.55 7.84 15.87
C GLU A 465 -1.17 7.18 15.95
N GLN A 466 -0.76 6.71 17.13
CA GLN A 466 0.52 6.04 17.29
C GLN A 466 0.56 4.72 16.53
N ILE A 467 -0.52 3.92 16.54
CA ILE A 467 -0.68 2.73 15.71
C ILE A 467 -0.52 3.10 14.23
N SER A 468 -1.26 4.11 13.76
CA SER A 468 -1.19 4.57 12.37
C SER A 468 0.22 5.05 11.98
N LYS A 469 0.94 5.73 12.88
CA LYS A 469 2.33 6.17 12.67
C LYS A 469 3.29 4.98 12.61
N ALA A 470 3.15 4.00 13.50
CA ALA A 470 3.97 2.78 13.52
C ALA A 470 3.83 1.97 12.21
N VAL A 471 2.61 1.90 11.67
CA VAL A 471 2.33 1.22 10.38
C VAL A 471 3.10 1.82 9.21
N VAL A 472 3.35 3.13 9.22
CA VAL A 472 4.03 3.85 8.12
C VAL A 472 5.41 4.38 8.51
N SER A 473 5.97 3.96 9.65
CA SER A 473 7.31 4.36 10.10
C SER A 473 8.40 3.85 9.15
N ALA A 474 9.42 4.66 8.93
CA ALA A 474 10.60 4.27 8.16
C ALA A 474 11.51 3.30 8.93
N SER A 475 11.44 3.27 10.26
CA SER A 475 12.28 2.43 11.12
C SER A 475 11.96 0.93 11.01
N SER A 476 12.92 0.11 11.42
CA SER A 476 12.80 -1.36 11.36
C SER A 476 11.67 -1.89 12.25
N THR A 477 11.23 -3.13 12.00
CA THR A 477 10.25 -3.86 12.84
C THR A 477 10.64 -3.90 14.33
N ALA A 478 11.90 -3.66 14.68
CA ALA A 478 12.35 -3.55 16.08
C ALA A 478 11.70 -2.39 16.83
N ASP A 479 11.31 -1.29 16.13
CA ASP A 479 10.58 -0.17 16.78
C ASP A 479 9.07 -0.44 16.90
N LEU A 480 8.55 -1.51 16.29
CA LEU A 480 7.21 -2.04 16.59
C LEU A 480 7.16 -2.81 17.92
N GLU A 481 8.31 -3.09 18.52
CA GLU A 481 8.39 -3.68 19.86
C GLU A 481 7.97 -2.67 20.94
N VAL A 482 8.10 -1.38 20.63
CA VAL A 482 7.60 -0.28 21.47
C VAL A 482 6.65 0.56 20.60
N LEU A 483 5.34 0.47 20.84
CA LEU A 483 4.35 1.38 20.26
C LEU A 483 4.70 2.86 20.50
#